data_d6382b13583facdc9b2d96bc50900909
#
_entry.id   d6382b13583facdc9b2d96bc50900909
#
_cell.length_a   1.000
_cell.length_b   1.000
_cell.length_c   1.000
_cell.angle_alpha   90.00
_cell.angle_beta   90.00
_cell.angle_gamma   90.00
#
_symmetry.space_group_name_H-M   'P 1'
#
loop_
_entity.id
_entity.type
_entity.pdbx_description
1 polymer ?
#
loop_
_entity_poly.entity_id
_entity_poly.type
_entity_poly.pdbx_seq_one_letter_code
_entity_poly.pdbx_strand_id
1 'polypeptide(L)'
;MSELTEPVKANLTISVMFRDAALLEETRGILTKKYGEIDAVSEVYDFSSISPYYDPEMGSDIKKIVFSFKEPVPRDMLKDVKLFCVKLEKEYSDNGNRLVNLDPGLVTLENFILATGKNYSHRIYLGSGVFAEVTLMFGKKNMIKELPWSYRDYLYEPACSFLLEVRELYRAKRAAPVLFCVEGLFFHPQNRLCDS
;
A
#
# COMPACT_ATOMS: atom_id res chain seq x y z
N MET A 1 4.14 33.64 -2.28
CA MET A 1 2.99 32.73 -2.06
C MET A 1 3.38 31.38 -2.64
N SER A 2 3.05 30.29 -1.96
CA SER A 2 3.27 28.94 -2.53
C SER A 2 2.17 28.64 -3.55
N GLU A 3 2.56 28.17 -4.73
CA GLU A 3 1.62 27.68 -5.73
C GLU A 3 1.20 26.25 -5.36
N LEU A 4 -0.08 25.93 -5.52
CA LEU A 4 -0.58 24.56 -5.33
C LEU A 4 -0.22 23.73 -6.57
N THR A 5 0.40 22.58 -6.35
CA THR A 5 0.76 21.64 -7.40
C THR A 5 0.27 20.25 -7.03
N GLU A 6 -0.08 19.48 -8.04
CA GLU A 6 -0.43 18.07 -7.82
C GLU A 6 0.74 17.29 -7.23
N PRO A 7 0.53 16.54 -6.16
CA PRO A 7 1.58 15.74 -5.58
C PRO A 7 1.97 14.56 -6.49
N VAL A 8 3.22 14.17 -6.43
CA VAL A 8 3.66 12.94 -7.11
C VAL A 8 2.84 11.76 -6.59
N LYS A 9 2.39 10.89 -7.51
CA LYS A 9 1.71 9.63 -7.19
C LYS A 9 2.48 8.84 -6.14
N ALA A 10 1.81 7.99 -5.37
CA ALA A 10 2.40 7.13 -4.36
C ALA A 10 2.25 5.64 -4.73
N ASN A 11 3.08 4.79 -4.17
CA ASN A 11 2.96 3.34 -4.37
C ASN A 11 1.86 2.80 -3.46
N LEU A 12 0.87 2.12 -4.04
CA LEU A 12 -0.19 1.47 -3.29
C LEU A 12 0.32 0.16 -2.70
N THR A 13 0.02 -0.05 -1.43
CA THR A 13 0.13 -1.34 -0.76
C THR A 13 -1.21 -1.71 -0.13
N ILE A 14 -1.51 -3.00 -0.05
CA ILE A 14 -2.66 -3.49 0.70
C ILE A 14 -2.19 -4.67 1.55
N SER A 15 -2.31 -4.55 2.87
CA SER A 15 -2.11 -5.69 3.75
C SER A 15 -3.41 -6.48 3.89
N VAL A 16 -3.28 -7.80 3.91
CA VAL A 16 -4.38 -8.74 4.02
C VAL A 16 -4.15 -9.61 5.24
N MET A 17 -5.07 -9.57 6.21
CA MET A 17 -5.14 -10.54 7.28
C MET A 17 -6.15 -11.61 6.90
N PHE A 18 -5.81 -12.87 7.13
CA PHE A 18 -6.59 -14.03 6.70
C PHE A 18 -6.27 -15.25 7.57
N ARG A 19 -7.15 -16.25 7.50
CA ARG A 19 -6.93 -17.59 8.06
C ARG A 19 -6.98 -18.67 6.97
N ASP A 20 -7.80 -18.45 5.96
CA ASP A 20 -8.00 -19.35 4.84
C ASP A 20 -7.16 -18.91 3.63
N ALA A 21 -6.30 -19.81 3.16
CA ALA A 21 -5.44 -19.55 2.01
C ALA A 21 -6.22 -19.47 0.68
N ALA A 22 -7.34 -20.19 0.55
CA ALA A 22 -8.16 -20.10 -0.65
C ALA A 22 -8.82 -18.71 -0.75
N LEU A 23 -9.31 -18.19 0.38
CA LEU A 23 -9.87 -16.84 0.45
C LEU A 23 -8.81 -15.75 0.21
N LEU A 24 -7.55 -15.98 0.62
CA LEU A 24 -6.44 -15.09 0.28
C LEU A 24 -6.24 -15.01 -1.24
N GLU A 25 -6.19 -16.15 -1.94
CA GLU A 25 -5.97 -16.17 -3.39
C GLU A 25 -7.13 -15.54 -4.16
N GLU A 26 -8.36 -15.75 -3.72
CA GLU A 26 -9.53 -15.08 -4.28
C GLU A 26 -9.45 -13.57 -4.09
N THR A 27 -9.16 -13.11 -2.86
CA THR A 27 -8.94 -11.70 -2.52
C THR A 27 -7.83 -11.08 -3.38
N ARG A 28 -6.70 -11.78 -3.52
CA ARG A 28 -5.57 -11.38 -4.37
C ARG A 28 -6.00 -11.18 -5.83
N GLY A 29 -6.78 -12.12 -6.38
CA GLY A 29 -7.32 -12.02 -7.74
C GLY A 29 -8.20 -10.79 -7.95
N ILE A 30 -9.09 -10.49 -6.98
CA ILE A 30 -9.96 -9.30 -7.01
C ILE A 30 -9.13 -8.01 -6.93
N LEU A 31 -8.15 -7.94 -6.01
CA LEU A 31 -7.27 -6.78 -5.86
C LEU A 31 -6.43 -6.54 -7.10
N THR A 32 -5.86 -7.61 -7.71
CA THR A 32 -5.10 -7.54 -8.96
C THR A 32 -5.95 -7.04 -10.13
N LYS A 33 -7.18 -7.53 -10.25
CA LYS A 33 -8.11 -7.05 -11.28
C LYS A 33 -8.46 -5.57 -11.09
N LYS A 34 -8.52 -5.08 -9.86
CA LYS A 34 -8.92 -3.71 -9.54
C LYS A 34 -7.78 -2.70 -9.63
N TYR A 35 -6.59 -3.07 -9.14
CA TYR A 35 -5.46 -2.14 -8.98
C TYR A 35 -4.24 -2.47 -9.84
N GLY A 36 -4.33 -3.53 -10.65
CA GLY A 36 -3.26 -3.93 -11.56
C GLY A 36 -2.30 -4.96 -10.96
N GLU A 37 -1.19 -5.14 -11.63
CA GLU A 37 -0.16 -6.13 -11.31
C GLU A 37 0.44 -5.88 -9.92
N ILE A 38 0.59 -6.98 -9.15
CA ILE A 38 1.35 -6.99 -7.89
C ILE A 38 2.82 -7.18 -8.24
N ASP A 39 3.67 -6.24 -7.88
CA ASP A 39 5.11 -6.26 -8.19
C ASP A 39 5.99 -6.69 -7.03
N ALA A 40 5.46 -6.69 -5.80
CA ALA A 40 6.14 -7.28 -4.64
C ALA A 40 5.13 -7.84 -3.64
N VAL A 41 5.53 -8.89 -2.94
CA VAL A 41 4.74 -9.60 -1.94
C VAL A 41 5.61 -9.87 -0.73
N SER A 42 5.15 -9.51 0.47
CA SER A 42 5.87 -9.84 1.70
C SER A 42 5.85 -11.35 1.99
N GLU A 43 6.73 -11.82 2.87
CA GLU A 43 6.51 -13.09 3.52
C GLU A 43 5.21 -13.05 4.33
N VAL A 44 4.57 -14.23 4.47
CA VAL A 44 3.43 -14.42 5.36
C VAL A 44 3.94 -14.53 6.79
N TYR A 45 3.32 -13.82 7.72
CA TYR A 45 3.66 -13.87 9.13
C TYR A 45 2.45 -14.09 10.03
N ASP A 46 2.70 -14.63 11.23
CA ASP A 46 1.71 -14.85 12.25
C ASP A 46 1.37 -13.53 12.95
N PHE A 47 0.20 -12.97 12.60
CA PHE A 47 -0.27 -11.72 13.20
C PHE A 47 -0.81 -11.92 14.62
N SER A 48 -1.49 -13.05 14.91
CA SER A 48 -2.03 -13.32 16.25
C SER A 48 -0.92 -13.36 17.32
N SER A 49 0.29 -13.79 16.96
CA SER A 49 1.45 -13.77 17.88
C SER A 49 1.91 -12.35 18.25
N ILE A 50 1.65 -11.36 17.36
CA ILE A 50 2.02 -9.95 17.58
C ILE A 50 0.91 -9.20 18.30
N SER A 51 -0.35 -9.46 17.93
CA SER A 51 -1.52 -8.81 18.51
C SER A 51 -2.77 -9.69 18.45
N PRO A 52 -3.37 -10.02 19.61
CA PRO A 52 -4.62 -10.77 19.66
C PRO A 52 -5.87 -9.89 19.41
N TYR A 53 -5.69 -8.66 18.98
CA TYR A 53 -6.78 -7.67 18.86
C TYR A 53 -7.94 -8.14 17.98
N TYR A 54 -7.65 -8.88 16.91
CA TYR A 54 -8.67 -9.37 15.98
C TYR A 54 -9.13 -10.81 16.25
N ASP A 55 -8.51 -11.52 17.19
CA ASP A 55 -8.88 -12.91 17.52
C ASP A 55 -10.35 -13.09 17.93
N PRO A 56 -10.99 -12.16 18.69
CA PRO A 56 -12.42 -12.27 19.02
C PRO A 56 -13.35 -12.19 17.82
N GLU A 57 -12.93 -11.49 16.75
CA GLU A 57 -13.72 -11.33 15.52
C GLU A 57 -13.36 -12.38 14.47
N MET A 58 -12.07 -12.54 14.19
CA MET A 58 -11.60 -13.36 13.07
C MET A 58 -11.17 -14.77 13.48
N GLY A 59 -11.10 -15.06 14.80
CA GLY A 59 -10.55 -16.30 15.36
C GLY A 59 -9.02 -16.20 15.53
N SER A 60 -8.42 -17.18 16.23
CA SER A 60 -6.97 -17.32 16.39
C SER A 60 -6.27 -17.73 15.10
N ASP A 61 -4.94 -17.71 15.10
CA ASP A 61 -4.08 -18.12 13.98
C ASP A 61 -4.21 -17.21 12.74
N ILE A 62 -4.46 -15.91 12.95
CA ILE A 62 -4.52 -14.92 11.89
C ILE A 62 -3.13 -14.74 11.28
N LYS A 63 -3.03 -14.94 9.99
CA LYS A 63 -1.84 -14.66 9.18
C LYS A 63 -2.00 -13.32 8.48
N LYS A 64 -0.87 -12.65 8.21
CA LYS A 64 -0.85 -11.40 7.47
C LYS A 64 0.16 -11.45 6.34
N ILE A 65 -0.16 -10.80 5.24
CA ILE A 65 0.68 -10.61 4.05
C ILE A 65 0.47 -9.19 3.54
N VAL A 66 1.46 -8.61 2.88
CA VAL A 66 1.35 -7.29 2.27
C VAL A 66 1.64 -7.38 0.78
N PHE A 67 0.76 -6.82 -0.04
CA PHE A 67 0.93 -6.68 -1.48
C PHE A 67 1.35 -5.26 -1.85
N SER A 68 2.29 -5.11 -2.77
CA SER A 68 2.63 -3.86 -3.45
C SER A 68 2.15 -3.92 -4.89
N PHE A 69 1.60 -2.80 -5.39
CA PHE A 69 1.10 -2.70 -6.75
C PHE A 69 2.07 -1.92 -7.63
N LYS A 70 2.25 -2.39 -8.86
CA LYS A 70 3.23 -1.88 -9.82
C LYS A 70 2.98 -0.43 -10.18
N GLU A 71 1.72 -0.09 -10.48
CA GLU A 71 1.36 1.25 -10.93
C GLU A 71 1.11 2.19 -9.74
N PRO A 72 1.88 3.30 -9.62
CA PRO A 72 1.63 4.30 -8.60
C PRO A 72 0.27 4.98 -8.80
N VAL A 73 -0.43 5.25 -7.69
CA VAL A 73 -1.77 5.85 -7.67
C VAL A 73 -1.74 7.31 -7.20
N PRO A 74 -2.69 8.16 -7.62
CA PRO A 74 -2.92 9.47 -7.00
C PRO A 74 -3.14 9.33 -5.50
N ARG A 75 -2.59 10.24 -4.70
CA ARG A 75 -2.62 10.12 -3.22
C ARG A 75 -4.02 10.27 -2.64
N ASP A 76 -4.88 11.01 -3.28
CA ASP A 76 -6.29 11.21 -2.91
C ASP A 76 -7.16 9.96 -3.12
N MET A 77 -6.70 8.99 -3.92
CA MET A 77 -7.38 7.70 -4.09
C MET A 77 -7.40 6.85 -2.80
N LEU A 78 -6.57 7.14 -1.80
CA LEU A 78 -6.46 6.32 -0.58
C LEU A 78 -7.82 6.11 0.10
N LYS A 79 -8.66 7.14 0.13
CA LYS A 79 -10.04 7.06 0.64
C LYS A 79 -10.85 6.02 -0.13
N ASP A 80 -10.85 6.10 -1.46
CA ASP A 80 -11.68 5.24 -2.31
C ASP A 80 -11.18 3.78 -2.28
N VAL A 81 -9.87 3.59 -2.16
CA VAL A 81 -9.28 2.25 -1.93
C VAL A 81 -9.78 1.66 -0.61
N LYS A 82 -9.81 2.45 0.50
CA LYS A 82 -10.32 1.94 1.78
C LYS A 82 -11.82 1.63 1.71
N LEU A 83 -12.61 2.44 1.03
CA LEU A 83 -14.04 2.16 0.83
C LEU A 83 -14.26 0.86 0.06
N PHE A 84 -13.46 0.61 -0.97
CA PHE A 84 -13.48 -0.66 -1.70
C PHE A 84 -13.08 -1.85 -0.80
N CYS A 85 -12.01 -1.71 -0.01
CA CYS A 85 -11.59 -2.74 0.94
C CYS A 85 -12.70 -3.07 1.95
N VAL A 86 -13.34 -2.06 2.55
CA VAL A 86 -14.45 -2.25 3.49
C VAL A 86 -15.65 -2.94 2.84
N LYS A 87 -15.94 -2.64 1.57
CA LYS A 87 -16.98 -3.36 0.84
C LYS A 87 -16.62 -4.83 0.68
N LEU A 88 -15.41 -5.12 0.27
CA LEU A 88 -14.93 -6.50 0.09
C LEU A 88 -14.88 -7.28 1.42
N GLU A 89 -14.44 -6.65 2.52
CA GLU A 89 -14.48 -7.23 3.87
C GLU A 89 -15.91 -7.63 4.29
N LYS A 90 -16.93 -6.82 3.92
CA LYS A 90 -18.34 -7.12 4.19
C LYS A 90 -18.86 -8.29 3.33
N GLU A 91 -18.43 -8.38 2.07
CA GLU A 91 -18.78 -9.50 1.19
C GLU A 91 -18.21 -10.83 1.72
N TYR A 92 -17.03 -10.78 2.35
CA TYR A 92 -16.36 -11.91 3.01
C TYR A 92 -16.55 -11.87 4.53
N SER A 93 -17.78 -11.68 5.00
CA SER A 93 -18.12 -11.77 6.42
C SER A 93 -19.15 -12.86 6.66
N ASP A 94 -19.02 -13.57 7.77
CA ASP A 94 -19.98 -14.57 8.24
C ASP A 94 -20.49 -14.20 9.63
N ASN A 95 -21.80 -14.15 9.80
CA ASN A 95 -22.46 -13.78 11.07
C ASN A 95 -21.93 -12.45 11.68
N GLY A 96 -21.56 -11.48 10.82
CA GLY A 96 -21.03 -10.18 11.24
C GLY A 96 -19.53 -10.16 11.54
N ASN A 97 -18.84 -11.30 11.46
CA ASN A 97 -17.41 -11.44 11.64
C ASN A 97 -16.69 -11.43 10.29
N ARG A 98 -15.64 -10.63 10.17
CA ARG A 98 -14.83 -10.62 8.94
C ARG A 98 -13.98 -11.89 8.82
N LEU A 99 -13.92 -12.44 7.62
CA LEU A 99 -13.03 -13.53 7.27
C LEU A 99 -11.69 -13.04 6.69
N VAL A 100 -11.67 -11.80 6.20
CA VAL A 100 -10.46 -11.07 5.77
C VAL A 100 -10.50 -9.66 6.32
N ASN A 101 -9.32 -9.08 6.60
CA ASN A 101 -9.19 -7.65 6.90
C ASN A 101 -8.19 -7.02 5.93
N LEU A 102 -8.56 -5.88 5.35
CA LEU A 102 -7.82 -5.21 4.28
C LEU A 102 -7.43 -3.79 4.71
N ASP A 103 -6.15 -3.56 4.89
CA ASP A 103 -5.64 -2.24 5.25
C ASP A 103 -4.78 -1.66 4.11
N PRO A 104 -5.36 -0.76 3.31
CA PRO A 104 -4.62 -0.08 2.25
C PRO A 104 -3.74 1.02 2.81
N GLY A 105 -2.57 1.17 2.19
CA GLY A 105 -1.62 2.22 2.51
C GLY A 105 -0.89 2.74 1.28
N LEU A 106 -0.26 3.89 1.47
CA LEU A 106 0.58 4.53 0.46
C LEU A 106 2.03 4.60 0.96
N VAL A 107 2.95 4.11 0.14
CA VAL A 107 4.39 4.27 0.36
C VAL A 107 4.89 5.40 -0.52
N THR A 108 5.57 6.36 0.12
CA THR A 108 6.32 7.43 -0.54
C THR A 108 7.83 7.31 -0.22
N LEU A 109 8.65 8.24 -0.65
CA LEU A 109 10.06 8.27 -0.22
C LEU A 109 10.21 8.71 1.24
N GLU A 110 9.20 9.43 1.76
CA GLU A 110 9.21 10.10 3.05
C GLU A 110 8.51 9.29 4.15
N ASN A 111 7.44 8.57 3.79
CA ASN A 111 6.57 7.94 4.78
C ASN A 111 5.74 6.77 4.23
N PHE A 112 5.17 6.02 5.18
CA PHE A 112 4.10 5.06 4.95
C PHE A 112 2.82 5.57 5.62
N ILE A 113 1.74 5.69 4.86
CA ILE A 113 0.44 6.23 5.29
C ILE A 113 -0.59 5.11 5.20
N LEU A 114 -1.33 4.84 6.27
CA LEU A 114 -2.45 3.90 6.29
C LEU A 114 -3.79 4.61 6.27
N ALA A 115 -4.80 3.96 5.66
CA ALA A 115 -6.20 4.34 5.79
C ALA A 115 -6.93 3.48 6.81
N THR A 116 -7.81 4.10 7.59
CA THR A 116 -8.60 3.44 8.64
C THR A 116 -10.01 4.02 8.74
N GLY A 117 -10.97 3.23 9.22
CA GLY A 117 -12.32 3.70 9.57
C GLY A 117 -12.45 4.24 11.01
N LYS A 118 -11.37 4.23 11.80
CA LYS A 118 -11.41 4.62 13.21
C LYS A 118 -10.86 6.03 13.40
N ASN A 119 -11.60 6.91 14.07
CA ASN A 119 -11.10 8.24 14.46
C ASN A 119 -10.15 8.13 15.65
N TYR A 120 -9.09 8.95 15.63
CA TYR A 120 -8.18 9.15 16.76
C TYR A 120 -7.43 10.49 16.65
N SER A 121 -6.74 10.92 17.72
CA SER A 121 -6.12 12.25 17.83
C SER A 121 -5.08 12.58 16.75
N HIS A 122 -4.38 11.59 16.21
CA HIS A 122 -3.34 11.75 15.17
C HIS A 122 -3.84 11.48 13.75
N ARG A 123 -5.14 11.22 13.58
CA ARG A 123 -5.74 10.85 12.30
C ARG A 123 -6.39 12.03 11.62
N ILE A 124 -6.24 12.09 10.31
CA ILE A 124 -6.80 13.13 9.44
C ILE A 124 -8.01 12.55 8.71
N TYR A 125 -9.15 13.24 8.80
CA TYR A 125 -10.38 12.82 8.14
C TYR A 125 -10.31 13.06 6.62
N LEU A 126 -10.55 12.02 5.84
CA LEU A 126 -10.55 12.06 4.38
C LEU A 126 -11.96 12.12 3.75
N GLY A 127 -13.00 12.00 4.56
CA GLY A 127 -14.39 11.91 4.09
C GLY A 127 -14.93 10.47 4.13
N SER A 128 -16.26 10.34 4.06
CA SER A 128 -16.98 9.04 4.02
C SER A 128 -16.63 8.07 5.16
N GLY A 129 -16.27 8.59 6.36
CA GLY A 129 -15.89 7.78 7.52
C GLY A 129 -14.44 7.24 7.45
N VAL A 130 -13.65 7.65 6.46
CA VAL A 130 -12.25 7.24 6.30
C VAL A 130 -11.33 8.29 6.87
N PHE A 131 -10.29 7.83 7.58
CA PHE A 131 -9.19 8.61 8.11
C PHE A 131 -7.86 8.09 7.57
N ALA A 132 -6.84 8.95 7.55
CA ALA A 132 -5.46 8.57 7.27
C ALA A 132 -4.56 8.89 8.44
N GLU A 133 -3.47 8.14 8.56
CA GLU A 133 -2.39 8.42 9.50
C GLU A 133 -1.03 8.14 8.87
N VAL A 134 -0.03 8.94 9.19
CA VAL A 134 1.36 8.58 8.94
C VAL A 134 1.74 7.51 9.96
N THR A 135 1.89 6.27 9.49
CA THR A 135 2.20 5.13 10.36
C THR A 135 3.69 5.00 10.61
N LEU A 136 4.51 5.27 9.58
CA LEU A 136 5.97 5.25 9.68
C LEU A 136 6.57 6.40 8.90
N MET A 137 7.74 6.87 9.32
CA MET A 137 8.57 7.80 8.54
C MET A 137 9.86 7.11 8.09
N PHE A 138 10.28 7.40 6.87
CA PHE A 138 11.53 6.89 6.33
C PHE A 138 12.65 7.92 6.50
N GLY A 139 13.71 7.53 7.17
CA GLY A 139 14.91 8.33 7.36
C GLY A 139 15.95 8.09 6.26
N LYS A 140 17.14 8.68 6.47
CA LYS A 140 18.33 8.42 5.65
C LYS A 140 18.80 6.97 5.87
N LYS A 141 19.52 6.40 4.86
CA LYS A 141 20.08 5.04 4.93
C LYS A 141 19.06 3.94 5.26
N ASN A 142 17.84 4.06 4.70
CA ASN A 142 16.76 3.09 4.91
C ASN A 142 16.38 2.86 6.39
N MET A 143 16.55 3.88 7.23
CA MET A 143 16.05 3.80 8.60
C MET A 143 14.54 4.05 8.62
N ILE A 144 13.83 3.22 9.40
CA ILE A 144 12.43 3.48 9.77
C ILE A 144 12.43 4.25 11.08
N LYS A 145 11.68 5.35 11.11
CA LYS A 145 11.39 6.10 12.32
C LYS A 145 10.00 5.76 12.80
N GLU A 146 9.95 5.12 13.94
CA GLU A 146 8.73 4.82 14.68
C GLU A 146 8.07 6.12 15.18
N LEU A 147 6.73 6.11 15.21
CA LEU A 147 5.89 7.14 15.81
C LEU A 147 5.14 6.54 17.02
N PRO A 148 4.69 7.35 17.98
CA PRO A 148 4.02 6.84 19.19
C PRO A 148 2.78 5.98 18.93
N TRP A 149 2.22 6.06 17.73
CA TRP A 149 1.04 5.30 17.29
C TRP A 149 1.33 4.28 16.19
N SER A 150 2.60 4.07 15.82
CA SER A 150 2.96 3.05 14.82
C SER A 150 2.46 1.68 15.25
N TYR A 151 1.86 0.95 14.34
CA TYR A 151 1.45 -0.43 14.61
C TYR A 151 2.68 -1.33 14.70
N ARG A 152 2.71 -2.15 15.73
CA ARG A 152 3.87 -2.99 16.08
C ARG A 152 4.30 -3.91 14.96
N ASP A 153 3.34 -4.49 14.24
CA ASP A 153 3.62 -5.43 13.16
C ASP A 153 4.40 -4.82 11.98
N TYR A 154 4.30 -3.51 11.75
CA TYR A 154 5.09 -2.83 10.74
C TYR A 154 6.50 -2.40 11.21
N LEU A 155 6.82 -2.60 12.48
CA LEU A 155 8.13 -2.28 13.07
C LEU A 155 9.07 -3.49 13.08
N TYR A 156 8.55 -4.69 12.88
CA TYR A 156 9.28 -5.95 12.90
C TYR A 156 9.24 -6.66 11.54
N GLU A 157 10.12 -7.64 11.40
CA GLU A 157 10.15 -8.51 10.23
C GLU A 157 8.91 -9.41 10.15
N PRO A 158 8.43 -9.70 8.94
CA PRO A 158 8.99 -9.30 7.63
C PRO A 158 8.42 -7.98 7.08
N ALA A 159 7.45 -7.36 7.75
CA ALA A 159 6.76 -6.17 7.22
C ALA A 159 7.67 -4.94 7.12
N CYS A 160 8.61 -4.80 8.06
CA CYS A 160 9.56 -3.71 8.09
C CYS A 160 10.47 -3.70 6.85
N SER A 161 11.15 -4.81 6.56
CA SER A 161 12.02 -4.94 5.38
C SER A 161 11.25 -4.85 4.08
N PHE A 162 10.04 -5.42 4.03
CA PHE A 162 9.17 -5.30 2.86
C PHE A 162 8.80 -3.85 2.54
N LEU A 163 8.45 -3.01 3.53
CA LEU A 163 8.15 -1.60 3.29
C LEU A 163 9.38 -0.83 2.79
N LEU A 164 10.59 -1.18 3.22
CA LEU A 164 11.82 -0.61 2.69
C LEU A 164 12.07 -1.05 1.25
N GLU A 165 11.83 -2.31 0.91
CA GLU A 165 11.88 -2.81 -0.47
C GLU A 165 10.90 -2.06 -1.38
N VAL A 166 9.63 -1.94 -0.97
CA VAL A 166 8.61 -1.19 -1.72
C VAL A 166 9.01 0.28 -1.92
N ARG A 167 9.64 0.90 -0.91
CA ARG A 167 10.18 2.26 -1.03
C ARG A 167 11.26 2.36 -2.11
N GLU A 168 12.15 1.38 -2.22
CA GLU A 168 13.18 1.34 -3.27
C GLU A 168 12.56 1.08 -4.66
N LEU A 169 11.61 0.17 -4.76
CA LEU A 169 10.84 -0.03 -6.00
C LEU A 169 10.14 1.26 -6.43
N TYR A 170 9.51 1.96 -5.50
CA TYR A 170 8.88 3.25 -5.78
C TYR A 170 9.91 4.31 -6.23
N ARG A 171 11.10 4.34 -5.63
CA ARG A 171 12.19 5.23 -6.06
C ARG A 171 12.59 4.96 -7.51
N ALA A 172 12.74 3.69 -7.88
CA ALA A 172 13.06 3.28 -9.24
C ALA A 172 11.96 3.68 -10.24
N LYS A 173 10.69 3.46 -9.89
CA LYS A 173 9.54 3.88 -10.71
C LYS A 173 9.53 5.40 -10.97
N ARG A 174 9.87 6.21 -9.96
CA ARG A 174 9.97 7.67 -10.11
C ARG A 174 11.14 8.13 -10.97
N ALA A 175 12.22 7.38 -10.99
CA ALA A 175 13.41 7.70 -11.78
C ALA A 175 13.29 7.26 -13.24
N ALA A 176 12.38 6.32 -13.54
CA ALA A 176 12.15 5.85 -14.90
C ALA A 176 11.62 7.02 -15.77
N PRO A 177 12.24 7.30 -16.94
CA PRO A 177 11.71 8.31 -17.83
C PRO A 177 10.30 7.90 -18.28
N VAL A 178 9.36 8.85 -18.29
CA VAL A 178 8.03 8.65 -18.87
C VAL A 178 8.24 8.46 -20.38
N LEU A 179 8.25 7.20 -20.81
CA LEU A 179 8.18 6.87 -22.24
C LEU A 179 6.77 7.28 -22.72
N PHE A 180 6.66 8.46 -23.28
CA PHE A 180 5.48 8.81 -24.06
C PHE A 180 5.45 7.87 -25.26
N CYS A 181 4.62 6.85 -25.22
CA CYS A 181 4.23 6.11 -26.39
C CYS A 181 3.35 7.04 -27.24
N VAL A 182 3.98 7.83 -28.09
CA VAL A 182 3.28 8.50 -29.19
C VAL A 182 3.10 7.40 -30.23
N GLU A 183 1.90 6.90 -30.40
CA GLU A 183 1.55 6.00 -31.49
C GLU A 183 2.02 6.66 -32.81
N GLY A 184 3.02 6.05 -33.44
CA GLY A 184 3.32 6.27 -34.83
C GLY A 184 4.54 7.07 -35.23
N LEU A 185 5.51 7.42 -34.36
CA LEU A 185 6.76 8.02 -34.80
C LEU A 185 7.97 7.52 -34.03
N PHE A 186 8.69 6.57 -34.61
CA PHE A 186 10.03 6.21 -34.17
C PHE A 186 10.99 7.35 -34.49
N PHE A 187 11.32 8.20 -33.52
CA PHE A 187 12.47 9.07 -33.60
C PHE A 187 13.67 8.36 -33.00
N HIS A 188 14.56 7.92 -33.84
CA HIS A 188 15.88 7.43 -33.45
C HIS A 188 16.78 8.66 -33.21
N PRO A 189 17.38 8.86 -32.02
CA PRO A 189 18.32 9.95 -31.81
C PRO A 189 19.72 9.51 -32.21
N GLN A 190 20.00 9.42 -33.51
CA GLN A 190 21.36 9.38 -34.03
C GLN A 190 21.33 9.88 -35.47
N ASN A 191 21.61 11.17 -35.65
CA ASN A 191 22.35 11.68 -36.78
C ASN A 191 22.95 13.05 -36.42
N ARG A 192 24.11 13.03 -35.84
CA ARG A 192 25.04 14.16 -35.99
C ARG A 192 25.74 13.96 -37.31
N LEU A 193 25.34 14.74 -38.29
CA LEU A 193 26.13 14.97 -39.45
C LEU A 193 27.38 15.76 -39.05
N CYS A 194 28.54 15.15 -39.19
CA CYS A 194 29.78 15.86 -39.32
C CYS A 194 29.81 16.44 -40.71
N ASP A 195 29.82 17.75 -40.83
CA ASP A 195 30.28 18.42 -42.05
C ASP A 195 31.65 19.07 -41.74
N SER A 196 32.52 18.78 -42.67
CA SER A 196 33.90 19.19 -42.89
C SER A 196 34.22 20.66 -42.70
#